data_4a66a68209cc05a8bb635201570564f6
#
_entry.id   4a66a68209cc05a8bb635201570564f6
#
_cell.length_a   1.000
_cell.length_b   1.000
_cell.length_c   1.000
_cell.angle_alpha   90.00
_cell.angle_beta   90.00
_cell.angle_gamma   90.00
#
_symmetry.space_group_name_H-M   'P 1'
#
loop_
_entity.id
_entity.type
_entity.pdbx_description
1 polymer ?
#
loop_
_entity_poly.entity_id
_entity_poly.type
_entity_poly.pdbx_seq_one_letter_code
_entity_poly.pdbx_strand_id
1 'polypeptide(L)'
;MWEIKEHRRVDKQLSGSVPIEVLKRYEKWKDIARVSGPLGLRAIKGFHDEALYGEWKGHRSSRLGLQWRVIYRVVANVLLIQVVQVTATITGGHDMKEFRPAKKRVEVSVGESVRILRELQELSQSQLSELTGIPQSTISAIENDRVNLGVERAKVFARALQCHPAVLVFPGWEVPLARAA
;
A
#
# COMPACT_ATOMS: atom_id res chain seq x y z
N MET A 1 12.12 -6.47 -7.57
CA MET A 1 11.24 -5.99 -6.47
C MET A 1 11.77 -4.64 -6.01
N TRP A 2 10.88 -3.70 -5.67
CA TRP A 2 11.31 -2.37 -5.21
C TRP A 2 11.70 -2.39 -3.75
N GLU A 3 12.83 -1.78 -3.40
CA GLU A 3 13.22 -1.51 -2.02
C GLU A 3 12.44 -0.30 -1.50
N ILE A 4 11.99 -0.34 -0.25
CA ILE A 4 11.33 0.81 0.39
C ILE A 4 12.16 1.22 1.60
N LYS A 5 12.58 2.47 1.59
CA LYS A 5 13.24 3.11 2.74
C LYS A 5 12.37 4.23 3.28
N GLU A 6 12.30 4.36 4.58
CA GLU A 6 11.59 5.41 5.29
C GLU A 6 12.58 6.40 5.90
N HIS A 7 12.26 7.68 5.81
CA HIS A 7 12.97 8.68 6.58
C HIS A 7 12.64 8.52 8.07
N ARG A 8 13.61 8.74 8.97
CA ARG A 8 13.42 8.59 10.43
C ARG A 8 12.20 9.32 11.00
N ARG A 9 11.78 10.44 10.39
CA ARG A 9 10.60 11.19 10.80
C ARG A 9 9.31 10.40 10.68
N VAL A 10 9.24 9.43 9.76
CA VAL A 10 8.07 8.58 9.57
C VAL A 10 7.77 7.75 10.83
N ASP A 11 8.81 7.29 11.53
CA ASP A 11 8.63 6.59 12.81
C ASP A 11 7.93 7.50 13.84
N LYS A 12 8.35 8.76 13.95
CA LYS A 12 7.72 9.72 14.88
C LYS A 12 6.29 10.05 14.47
N GLN A 13 6.03 10.21 13.17
CA GLN A 13 4.70 10.52 12.64
C GLN A 13 3.72 9.37 12.86
N LEU A 14 4.19 8.11 12.82
CA LEU A 14 3.38 6.92 12.98
C LEU A 14 3.40 6.33 14.40
N SER A 15 4.16 6.91 15.35
CA SER A 15 4.19 6.50 16.76
C SER A 15 3.09 7.15 17.61
N GLY A 16 2.38 8.14 17.08
CA GLY A 16 1.29 8.86 17.76
C GLY A 16 -0.08 8.19 17.60
N SER A 17 -1.14 8.96 17.87
CA SER A 17 -2.53 8.53 17.68
C SER A 17 -2.90 8.45 16.20
N VAL A 18 -2.39 7.44 15.50
CA VAL A 18 -2.70 7.18 14.09
C VAL A 18 -3.83 6.16 14.03
N PRO A 19 -4.91 6.42 13.29
CA PRO A 19 -5.97 5.45 13.11
C PRO A 19 -5.45 4.12 12.54
N ILE A 20 -5.91 3.01 13.08
CA ILE A 20 -5.46 1.66 12.67
C ILE A 20 -5.69 1.42 11.16
N GLU A 21 -6.78 1.94 10.62
CA GLU A 21 -7.09 1.82 9.19
C GLU A 21 -6.06 2.57 8.31
N VAL A 22 -5.50 3.68 8.78
CA VAL A 22 -4.41 4.39 8.10
C VAL A 22 -3.15 3.55 8.09
N LEU A 23 -2.80 2.91 9.22
CA LEU A 23 -1.66 2.01 9.32
C LEU A 23 -1.82 0.81 8.38
N LYS A 24 -3.01 0.18 8.36
CA LYS A 24 -3.30 -0.95 7.46
C LYS A 24 -3.21 -0.56 5.99
N ARG A 25 -3.75 0.61 5.61
CA ARG A 25 -3.64 1.15 4.25
C ARG A 25 -2.19 1.46 3.88
N TYR A 26 -1.39 1.93 4.84
CA TYR A 26 0.03 2.15 4.61
C TYR A 26 0.80 0.85 4.40
N GLU A 27 0.49 -0.23 5.15
CA GLU A 27 1.05 -1.56 4.89
C GLU A 27 0.71 -2.04 3.47
N LYS A 28 -0.56 -1.90 3.04
CA LYS A 28 -0.96 -2.24 1.66
C LYS A 28 -0.27 -1.37 0.61
N TRP A 29 -0.11 -0.09 0.87
CA TRP A 29 0.66 0.82 0.01
C TRP A 29 2.11 0.29 -0.18
N LYS A 30 2.76 -0.13 0.91
CA LYS A 30 4.12 -0.70 0.85
C LYS A 30 4.15 -2.02 0.06
N ASP A 31 3.18 -2.91 0.27
CA ASP A 31 3.11 -4.17 -0.48
C ASP A 31 2.99 -3.95 -1.99
N ILE A 32 2.10 -3.03 -2.40
CA ILE A 32 1.93 -2.66 -3.80
C ILE A 32 3.21 -2.02 -4.35
N ALA A 33 3.78 -1.09 -3.58
CA ALA A 33 5.00 -0.40 -3.96
C ALA A 33 6.18 -1.37 -4.15
N ARG A 34 6.34 -2.37 -3.29
CA ARG A 34 7.39 -3.41 -3.40
C ARG A 34 7.24 -4.27 -4.65
N VAL A 35 6.03 -4.72 -4.92
CA VAL A 35 5.76 -5.68 -6.00
C VAL A 35 5.66 -4.98 -7.36
N SER A 36 4.92 -3.88 -7.43
CA SER A 36 4.51 -3.23 -8.69
C SER A 36 5.09 -1.82 -8.87
N GLY A 37 5.78 -1.30 -7.87
CA GLY A 37 6.39 0.03 -7.91
C GLY A 37 5.38 1.17 -8.08
N PRO A 38 5.84 2.33 -8.58
CA PRO A 38 4.99 3.51 -8.75
C PRO A 38 3.83 3.31 -9.73
N LEU A 39 3.97 2.40 -10.70
CA LEU A 39 2.89 2.07 -11.63
C LEU A 39 1.73 1.39 -10.92
N GLY A 40 2.03 0.44 -10.02
CA GLY A 40 1.03 -0.23 -9.20
C GLY A 40 0.29 0.74 -8.28
N LEU A 41 1.00 1.70 -7.68
CA LEU A 41 0.37 2.72 -6.84
C LEU A 41 -0.63 3.58 -7.63
N ARG A 42 -0.29 3.95 -8.86
CA ARG A 42 -1.17 4.74 -9.75
C ARG A 42 -2.40 3.97 -10.24
N ALA A 43 -2.32 2.64 -10.30
CA ALA A 43 -3.45 1.79 -10.69
C ALA A 43 -4.55 1.72 -9.62
N ILE A 44 -4.23 2.07 -8.36
CA ILE A 44 -5.18 2.06 -7.25
C ILE A 44 -5.82 3.44 -7.13
N LYS A 45 -7.09 3.55 -7.50
CA LYS A 45 -7.85 4.81 -7.55
C LYS A 45 -7.81 5.60 -6.24
N GLY A 46 -8.14 4.98 -5.12
CA GLY A 46 -8.24 5.64 -3.82
C GLY A 46 -6.92 6.17 -3.26
N PHE A 47 -5.79 5.78 -3.83
CA PHE A 47 -4.52 6.43 -3.50
C PHE A 47 -4.39 7.81 -4.10
N HIS A 48 -5.13 8.13 -5.17
CA HIS A 48 -5.00 9.42 -5.84
C HIS A 48 -3.54 9.84 -5.98
N ASP A 49 -2.71 8.91 -6.50
CA ASP A 49 -1.28 9.10 -6.58
C ASP A 49 -0.91 10.17 -7.60
N GLU A 50 -0.31 11.26 -7.13
CA GLU A 50 -0.03 12.45 -7.92
C GLU A 50 1.40 12.96 -7.75
N ALA A 51 1.95 13.61 -8.78
CA ALA A 51 3.22 14.31 -8.67
C ALA A 51 3.02 15.64 -7.91
N LEU A 52 3.98 15.99 -7.09
CA LEU A 52 3.98 17.26 -6.36
C LEU A 52 4.81 18.33 -7.11
N TYR A 53 4.48 19.58 -6.86
CA TYR A 53 5.08 20.76 -7.49
C TYR A 53 5.75 21.68 -6.44
N GLY A 54 6.38 22.75 -6.92
CA GLY A 54 7.05 23.75 -6.07
C GLY A 54 8.22 23.14 -5.31
N GLU A 55 8.26 23.37 -4.01
CA GLU A 55 9.32 22.86 -3.10
C GLU A 55 9.37 21.32 -3.07
N TRP A 56 8.27 20.65 -3.41
CA TRP A 56 8.16 19.19 -3.46
C TRP A 56 8.41 18.60 -4.85
N LYS A 57 8.95 19.37 -5.79
CA LYS A 57 9.27 18.87 -7.13
C LYS A 57 10.13 17.60 -7.05
N GLY A 58 9.76 16.59 -7.81
CA GLY A 58 10.41 15.27 -7.79
C GLY A 58 9.84 14.28 -6.76
N HIS A 59 8.88 14.72 -5.94
CA HIS A 59 8.14 13.87 -5.02
C HIS A 59 6.74 13.58 -5.54
N ARG A 60 6.13 12.55 -4.98
CA ARG A 60 4.75 12.14 -5.22
C ARG A 60 4.00 12.05 -3.91
N SER A 61 2.69 12.13 -3.98
CA SER A 61 1.78 11.97 -2.87
C SER A 61 0.77 10.87 -3.16
N SER A 62 0.56 9.97 -2.20
CA SER A 62 -0.55 9.00 -2.21
C SER A 62 -1.43 9.19 -0.98
N ARG A 63 -2.76 9.08 -1.12
CA ARG A 63 -3.71 9.17 0.00
C ARG A 63 -3.78 7.83 0.75
N LEU A 64 -3.84 7.90 2.08
CA LEU A 64 -4.15 6.76 2.95
C LEU A 64 -5.53 6.86 3.60
N GLY A 65 -6.20 8.00 3.46
CA GLY A 65 -7.51 8.32 4.00
C GLY A 65 -7.87 9.78 3.72
N LEU A 66 -8.88 10.32 4.38
CA LEU A 66 -9.34 11.68 4.12
C LEU A 66 -8.23 12.74 4.31
N GLN A 67 -7.44 12.61 5.35
CA GLN A 67 -6.39 13.57 5.68
C GLN A 67 -4.98 13.03 5.49
N TRP A 68 -4.77 11.71 5.64
CA TRP A 68 -3.45 11.10 5.67
C TRP A 68 -2.88 10.86 4.28
N ARG A 69 -1.61 11.21 4.11
CA ARG A 69 -0.85 11.05 2.86
C ARG A 69 0.52 10.45 3.10
N VAL A 70 1.00 9.71 2.11
CA VAL A 70 2.40 9.30 1.97
C VAL A 70 3.08 10.24 0.99
N ILE A 71 4.15 10.90 1.40
CA ILE A 71 5.00 11.67 0.51
C ILE A 71 6.27 10.87 0.26
N TYR A 72 6.57 10.63 -1.00
CA TYR A 72 7.69 9.78 -1.38
C TYR A 72 8.34 10.24 -2.69
N ARG A 73 9.58 9.80 -2.92
CA ARG A 73 10.26 9.94 -4.20
C ARG A 73 10.72 8.59 -4.74
N VAL A 74 10.92 8.54 -6.04
CA VAL A 74 11.34 7.33 -6.76
C VAL A 74 12.77 7.52 -7.26
N VAL A 75 13.64 6.55 -6.96
CA VAL A 75 15.00 6.45 -7.50
C VAL A 75 15.03 5.26 -8.44
N ALA A 76 14.58 5.49 -9.68
CA ALA A 76 14.23 4.43 -10.63
C ALA A 76 15.41 3.52 -11.03
N ASN A 77 16.62 4.09 -11.18
CA ASN A 77 17.81 3.37 -11.60
C ASN A 77 18.28 2.27 -10.61
N VAL A 78 17.83 2.34 -9.35
CA VAL A 78 18.13 1.35 -8.31
C VAL A 78 16.87 0.71 -7.71
N LEU A 79 15.72 0.87 -8.35
CA LEU A 79 14.43 0.36 -7.92
C LEU A 79 14.11 0.68 -6.45
N LEU A 80 14.37 1.91 -6.03
CA LEU A 80 14.19 2.37 -4.66
C LEU A 80 13.07 3.40 -4.55
N ILE A 81 12.20 3.23 -3.55
CA ILE A 81 11.22 4.22 -3.14
C ILE A 81 11.59 4.74 -1.75
N GLN A 82 11.78 6.04 -1.65
CA GLN A 82 12.10 6.74 -0.41
C GLN A 82 10.87 7.46 0.13
N VAL A 83 10.31 6.94 1.22
CA VAL A 83 9.19 7.58 1.92
C VAL A 83 9.74 8.70 2.81
N VAL A 84 9.34 9.92 2.52
CA VAL A 84 9.80 11.13 3.23
C VAL A 84 8.89 11.45 4.41
N GLN A 85 7.57 11.35 4.23
CA GLN A 85 6.56 11.64 5.26
C GLN A 85 5.35 10.70 5.14
N VAL A 86 4.74 10.39 6.29
CA VAL A 86 3.39 9.83 6.39
C VAL A 86 2.64 10.69 7.40
N THR A 87 1.79 11.58 6.93
CA THR A 87 1.27 12.67 7.76
C THR A 87 -0.13 13.12 7.34
N ALA A 88 -0.88 13.66 8.27
CA ALA A 88 -2.13 14.36 7.99
C ALA A 88 -1.90 15.79 7.46
N THR A 89 -0.75 16.40 7.75
CA THR A 89 -0.40 17.75 7.29
C THR A 89 0.97 17.71 6.62
N ILE A 90 1.05 18.18 5.37
CA ILE A 90 2.34 18.30 4.67
C ILE A 90 3.09 19.47 5.28
N THR A 91 4.21 19.18 5.93
CA THR A 91 5.12 20.18 6.49
C THR A 91 6.40 20.23 5.66
N GLY A 92 6.91 21.42 5.40
CA GLY A 92 8.18 21.61 4.69
C GLY A 92 9.38 21.04 5.46
N GLY A 93 10.49 20.87 4.77
CA GLY A 93 11.77 20.44 5.31
C GLY A 93 12.29 19.11 4.68
N HIS A 94 13.33 19.26 3.87
CA HIS A 94 13.89 18.17 3.08
C HIS A 94 15.27 17.79 3.62
N ASP A 95 15.34 17.28 4.85
CA ASP A 95 16.57 16.59 5.24
C ASP A 95 16.56 15.18 4.63
N MET A 96 17.47 14.95 3.67
CA MET A 96 17.52 13.72 2.87
C MET A 96 18.51 12.70 3.46
N LYS A 97 19.01 12.88 4.68
CA LYS A 97 20.18 12.14 5.16
C LYS A 97 19.91 10.83 5.92
N GLU A 98 18.69 10.57 6.39
CA GLU A 98 18.47 9.41 7.27
C GLU A 98 17.33 8.52 6.82
N PHE A 99 17.56 7.70 5.80
CA PHE A 99 16.63 6.66 5.36
C PHE A 99 17.02 5.29 5.91
N ARG A 100 16.04 4.53 6.35
CA ARG A 100 16.16 3.16 6.87
C ARG A 100 15.20 2.24 6.15
N PRO A 101 15.42 0.92 6.11
CA PRO A 101 14.43 -0.02 5.60
C PRO A 101 13.06 0.22 6.25
N ALA A 102 12.02 0.16 5.44
CA ALA A 102 10.65 0.35 5.94
C ALA A 102 10.28 -0.74 6.94
N LYS A 103 9.58 -0.37 8.02
CA LYS A 103 9.16 -1.30 9.08
C LYS A 103 7.71 -1.71 8.90
N LYS A 104 7.41 -2.96 9.24
CA LYS A 104 6.03 -3.41 9.44
C LYS A 104 5.50 -2.85 10.76
N ARG A 105 4.31 -2.25 10.75
CA ARG A 105 3.70 -1.59 11.92
C ARG A 105 2.46 -2.29 12.42
N VAL A 106 1.74 -2.96 11.54
CA VAL A 106 0.50 -3.65 11.85
C VAL A 106 0.37 -4.88 10.94
N GLU A 107 -0.25 -5.92 11.47
CA GLU A 107 -0.62 -7.09 10.68
C GLU A 107 -1.85 -6.76 9.84
N VAL A 108 -1.86 -7.28 8.64
CA VAL A 108 -3.01 -7.23 7.72
C VAL A 108 -3.26 -8.63 7.24
N SER A 109 -4.47 -9.13 7.45
CA SER A 109 -4.85 -10.47 6.99
C SER A 109 -5.09 -10.51 5.48
N VAL A 110 -5.26 -11.72 4.96
CA VAL A 110 -5.62 -11.93 3.54
C VAL A 110 -7.01 -11.33 3.25
N GLY A 111 -7.99 -11.54 4.13
CA GLY A 111 -9.32 -10.97 3.98
C GLY A 111 -9.31 -9.45 4.07
N GLU A 112 -8.60 -8.89 5.04
CA GLU A 112 -8.40 -7.44 5.14
C GLU A 112 -7.71 -6.86 3.90
N SER A 113 -6.76 -7.59 3.31
CA SER A 113 -6.11 -7.16 2.07
C SER A 113 -7.10 -7.03 0.91
N VAL A 114 -8.03 -7.97 0.77
CA VAL A 114 -9.10 -7.91 -0.24
C VAL A 114 -10.01 -6.72 0.04
N ARG A 115 -10.48 -6.57 1.29
CA ARG A 115 -11.36 -5.47 1.71
C ARG A 115 -10.72 -4.11 1.45
N ILE A 116 -9.49 -3.90 1.92
CA ILE A 116 -8.79 -2.61 1.77
C ILE A 116 -8.62 -2.26 0.29
N LEU A 117 -8.22 -3.23 -0.55
CA LEU A 117 -8.04 -2.98 -1.99
C LEU A 117 -9.36 -2.73 -2.71
N ARG A 118 -10.43 -3.43 -2.34
CA ARG A 118 -11.77 -3.16 -2.87
C ARG A 118 -12.23 -1.73 -2.53
N GLU A 119 -12.09 -1.33 -1.27
CA GLU A 119 -12.42 0.02 -0.83
C GLU A 119 -11.57 1.10 -1.52
N LEU A 120 -10.26 0.85 -1.69
CA LEU A 120 -9.36 1.73 -2.44
C LEU A 120 -9.68 1.78 -3.93
N GLN A 121 -10.32 0.76 -4.50
CA GLN A 121 -10.86 0.81 -5.87
C GLN A 121 -12.28 1.39 -5.92
N GLU A 122 -12.80 1.86 -4.77
CA GLU A 122 -14.12 2.49 -4.64
C GLU A 122 -15.26 1.54 -5.05
N LEU A 123 -15.07 0.23 -4.80
CA LEU A 123 -16.04 -0.81 -5.13
C LEU A 123 -16.82 -1.27 -3.89
N SER A 124 -18.12 -1.47 -4.05
CA SER A 124 -18.93 -2.25 -3.10
C SER A 124 -18.65 -3.76 -3.26
N GLN A 125 -19.04 -4.57 -2.28
CA GLN A 125 -18.96 -6.04 -2.41
C GLN A 125 -19.80 -6.56 -3.59
N SER A 126 -20.96 -5.95 -3.84
CA SER A 126 -21.81 -6.30 -4.98
C SER A 126 -21.15 -5.98 -6.31
N GLN A 127 -20.55 -4.81 -6.45
CA GLN A 127 -19.80 -4.43 -7.66
C GLN A 127 -18.59 -5.35 -7.89
N LEU A 128 -17.86 -5.73 -6.83
CA LEU A 128 -16.77 -6.69 -6.96
C LEU A 128 -17.32 -8.09 -7.36
N SER A 129 -18.49 -8.47 -6.87
CA SER A 129 -19.19 -9.72 -7.27
C SER A 129 -19.52 -9.71 -8.77
N GLU A 130 -20.08 -8.62 -9.27
CA GLU A 130 -20.37 -8.44 -10.69
C GLU A 130 -19.12 -8.53 -11.58
N LEU A 131 -18.03 -7.88 -11.16
CA LEU A 131 -16.76 -7.89 -11.91
C LEU A 131 -16.06 -9.25 -11.92
N THR A 132 -16.24 -10.03 -10.87
CA THR A 132 -15.49 -11.28 -10.67
C THR A 132 -16.29 -12.54 -10.94
N GLY A 133 -17.62 -12.45 -10.96
CA GLY A 133 -18.52 -13.61 -10.99
C GLY A 133 -18.52 -14.41 -9.67
N ILE A 134 -17.85 -13.93 -8.62
CA ILE A 134 -17.81 -14.58 -7.30
C ILE A 134 -19.00 -14.04 -6.47
N PRO A 135 -19.85 -14.91 -5.87
CA PRO A 135 -20.97 -14.47 -5.07
C PRO A 135 -20.59 -13.47 -3.97
N GLN A 136 -21.38 -12.42 -3.77
CA GLN A 136 -21.13 -11.39 -2.75
C GLN A 136 -21.00 -11.99 -1.35
N SER A 137 -21.77 -13.03 -1.00
CA SER A 137 -21.65 -13.76 0.26
C SER A 137 -20.28 -14.42 0.45
N THR A 138 -19.70 -14.94 -0.64
CA THR A 138 -18.34 -15.51 -0.65
C THR A 138 -17.30 -14.41 -0.48
N ILE A 139 -17.45 -13.27 -1.14
CA ILE A 139 -16.57 -12.11 -0.97
C ILE A 139 -16.59 -11.65 0.49
N SER A 140 -17.78 -11.48 1.06
CA SER A 140 -17.94 -11.11 2.47
C SER A 140 -17.27 -12.14 3.42
N ALA A 141 -17.42 -13.43 3.14
CA ALA A 141 -16.78 -14.47 3.94
C ALA A 141 -15.24 -14.42 3.85
N ILE A 142 -14.69 -14.12 2.67
CA ILE A 142 -13.25 -13.95 2.46
C ILE A 142 -12.75 -12.70 3.19
N GLU A 143 -13.43 -11.56 3.04
CA GLU A 143 -13.04 -10.29 3.67
C GLU A 143 -13.06 -10.35 5.21
N ASN A 144 -13.82 -11.27 5.78
CA ASN A 144 -13.89 -11.54 7.21
C ASN A 144 -13.04 -12.76 7.65
N ASP A 145 -12.15 -13.24 6.78
CA ASP A 145 -11.27 -14.40 7.02
C ASP A 145 -12.00 -15.70 7.39
N ARG A 146 -13.29 -15.82 7.08
CA ARG A 146 -14.10 -17.04 7.29
C ARG A 146 -13.86 -18.10 6.22
N VAL A 147 -13.42 -17.67 5.04
CA VAL A 147 -13.08 -18.52 3.89
C VAL A 147 -11.74 -18.11 3.32
N ASN A 148 -10.87 -19.09 3.11
CA ASN A 148 -9.56 -18.85 2.50
C ASN A 148 -9.70 -18.36 1.06
N LEU A 149 -8.89 -17.39 0.67
CA LEU A 149 -8.91 -16.80 -0.66
C LEU A 149 -8.60 -17.82 -1.78
N GLY A 150 -7.62 -18.67 -1.58
CA GLY A 150 -7.18 -19.63 -2.61
C GLY A 150 -6.56 -18.94 -3.84
N VAL A 151 -5.68 -19.64 -4.54
CA VAL A 151 -4.86 -19.06 -5.63
C VAL A 151 -5.71 -18.62 -6.82
N GLU A 152 -6.68 -19.43 -7.25
CA GLU A 152 -7.48 -19.10 -8.43
C GLU A 152 -8.38 -17.87 -8.19
N ARG A 153 -9.03 -17.78 -7.03
CA ARG A 153 -9.79 -16.60 -6.67
C ARG A 153 -8.89 -15.36 -6.51
N ALA A 154 -7.67 -15.53 -5.99
CA ALA A 154 -6.70 -14.44 -5.89
C ALA A 154 -6.35 -13.85 -7.25
N LYS A 155 -6.20 -14.68 -8.29
CA LYS A 155 -5.96 -14.21 -9.66
C LYS A 155 -7.15 -13.41 -10.20
N VAL A 156 -8.38 -13.86 -9.93
CA VAL A 156 -9.60 -13.16 -10.36
C VAL A 156 -9.71 -11.81 -9.65
N PHE A 157 -9.56 -11.79 -8.33
CA PHE A 157 -9.58 -10.54 -7.56
C PHE A 157 -8.47 -9.58 -7.96
N ALA A 158 -7.25 -10.09 -8.18
CA ALA A 158 -6.12 -9.26 -8.57
C ALA A 158 -6.36 -8.51 -9.89
N ARG A 159 -7.01 -9.15 -10.86
CA ARG A 159 -7.43 -8.51 -12.13
C ARG A 159 -8.47 -7.42 -11.88
N ALA A 160 -9.53 -7.72 -11.13
CA ALA A 160 -10.60 -6.77 -10.83
C ALA A 160 -10.10 -5.58 -9.99
N LEU A 161 -9.19 -5.84 -9.06
CA LEU A 161 -8.61 -4.84 -8.15
C LEU A 161 -7.35 -4.16 -8.70
N GLN A 162 -6.93 -4.52 -9.93
CA GLN A 162 -5.76 -3.96 -10.61
C GLN A 162 -4.46 -4.01 -9.79
N CYS A 163 -4.25 -5.11 -9.10
CA CYS A 163 -3.05 -5.35 -8.30
C CYS A 163 -2.39 -6.70 -8.64
N HIS A 164 -1.16 -6.89 -8.20
CA HIS A 164 -0.51 -8.20 -8.33
C HIS A 164 -1.09 -9.18 -7.30
N PRO A 165 -1.36 -10.46 -7.65
CA PRO A 165 -1.94 -11.44 -6.73
C PRO A 165 -1.18 -11.60 -5.40
N ALA A 166 0.14 -11.48 -5.43
CA ALA A 166 0.97 -11.56 -4.22
C ALA A 166 0.61 -10.53 -3.15
N VAL A 167 0.12 -9.35 -3.55
CA VAL A 167 -0.33 -8.30 -2.62
C VAL A 167 -1.55 -8.74 -1.80
N LEU A 168 -2.37 -9.64 -2.37
CA LEU A 168 -3.55 -10.19 -1.69
C LEU A 168 -3.17 -11.38 -0.80
N VAL A 169 -2.38 -12.32 -1.35
CA VAL A 169 -2.15 -13.64 -0.74
C VAL A 169 -1.01 -13.61 0.30
N PHE A 170 -0.05 -12.71 0.14
CA PHE A 170 1.13 -12.60 1.00
C PHE A 170 1.29 -11.21 1.59
N PRO A 171 0.32 -10.73 2.40
CA PRO A 171 0.41 -9.40 2.99
C PRO A 171 1.66 -9.26 3.88
N GLY A 172 2.45 -8.22 3.63
CA GLY A 172 3.66 -7.93 4.40
C GLY A 172 4.81 -8.93 4.22
N TRP A 173 4.74 -9.81 3.20
CA TRP A 173 5.81 -10.74 2.94
C TRP A 173 7.02 -10.04 2.30
N GLU A 174 8.19 -10.28 2.87
CA GLU A 174 9.47 -9.76 2.38
C GLU A 174 10.43 -10.93 2.15
N VAL A 175 11.18 -10.87 1.05
CA VAL A 175 12.32 -11.77 0.87
C VAL A 175 13.43 -11.27 1.80
N PRO A 176 13.90 -12.08 2.77
CA PRO A 176 15.10 -11.70 3.51
C PRO A 176 16.24 -11.60 2.50
N LEU A 177 16.75 -10.39 2.28
CA LEU A 177 18.02 -10.25 1.54
C LEU A 177 19.08 -10.97 2.36
N ALA A 178 19.67 -12.02 1.80
CA ALA A 178 20.85 -12.64 2.38
C ALA A 178 21.85 -11.53 2.66
N ARG A 179 22.20 -11.32 3.92
CA ARG A 179 23.31 -10.43 4.26
C ARG A 179 24.52 -10.99 3.53
N ALA A 180 25.04 -10.24 2.56
CA ALA A 180 26.33 -10.54 2.00
C ALA A 180 27.31 -10.61 3.17
N ALA A 181 27.88 -11.80 3.37
CA ALA A 181 28.89 -12.06 4.37
C ALA A 181 30.17 -11.31 3.99
#